data_41ca9e09ce910a32a6bcac7e554eb340
#
_entry.id   41ca9e09ce910a32a6bcac7e554eb340
#
_cell.length_a   1.000
_cell.length_b   1.000
_cell.length_c   1.000
_cell.angle_alpha   90.00
_cell.angle_beta   90.00
_cell.angle_gamma   90.00
#
_symmetry.space_group_name_H-M   'P 1'
#
loop_
_entity.id
_entity.type
_entity.pdbx_description
1 polymer ?
#
loop_
_entity_poly.entity_id
_entity_poly.type
_entity_poly.pdbx_seq_one_letter_code
_entity_poly.pdbx_strand_id
1 'polypeptide(L)'
;SVSNDIVSHLDWLPTFAEMAGIEDISGKLRQGYKMGSETYKVYLDGHSMVGHITKGEKSPRQGFIYWTDEGEVAALRVDNWKAVFKEQRCQGTLQIWGEPFVTGRIPKLFNLRTDPYEFADITSNSYWDWYLDRAFILVPMQGIIAQFLETLKEFPPSQTAGSFNLDKVMESMTLGA
;
A
#
# COMPACT_ATOMS: atom_id res chain seq x y z
N SER A 1 16.88 15.58 -14.31
CA SER A 1 17.33 14.20 -14.07
C SER A 1 16.13 13.25 -14.11
N VAL A 2 16.38 11.99 -14.43
CA VAL A 2 15.38 10.91 -14.41
C VAL A 2 15.82 9.93 -13.33
N SER A 3 14.90 9.51 -12.47
CA SER A 3 15.13 8.47 -11.48
C SER A 3 14.19 7.29 -11.75
N ASN A 4 14.69 6.08 -11.54
CA ASN A 4 13.91 4.83 -11.56
C ASN A 4 13.61 4.31 -10.14
N ASP A 5 13.92 5.09 -9.13
CA ASP A 5 13.66 4.72 -7.74
C ASP A 5 12.16 4.75 -7.43
N ILE A 6 11.75 3.95 -6.46
CA ILE A 6 10.34 3.90 -6.04
C ILE A 6 10.02 5.16 -5.25
N VAL A 7 8.92 5.80 -5.61
CA VAL A 7 8.29 6.90 -4.87
C VAL A 7 6.79 6.65 -4.78
N SER A 8 6.14 7.21 -3.78
CA SER A 8 4.69 7.08 -3.57
C SER A 8 4.08 8.43 -3.26
N HIS A 9 2.79 8.59 -3.52
CA HIS A 9 2.05 9.79 -3.09
C HIS A 9 2.03 9.95 -1.56
N LEU A 10 2.21 8.87 -0.79
CA LEU A 10 2.38 8.92 0.66
C LEU A 10 3.57 9.77 1.11
N ASP A 11 4.56 9.93 0.23
CA ASP A 11 5.82 10.62 0.52
C ASP A 11 5.71 12.15 0.43
N TRP A 12 4.64 12.70 -0.17
CA TRP A 12 4.52 14.14 -0.37
C TRP A 12 4.37 14.90 0.94
N LEU A 13 3.57 14.40 1.89
CA LEU A 13 3.35 15.10 3.16
C LEU A 13 4.66 15.27 3.95
N PRO A 14 5.43 14.20 4.26
CA PRO A 14 6.69 14.37 4.97
C PRO A 14 7.73 15.17 4.16
N THR A 15 7.72 15.06 2.83
CA THR A 15 8.62 15.85 1.97
C THR A 15 8.33 17.34 2.05
N PHE A 16 7.07 17.74 1.91
CA PHE A 16 6.70 19.16 2.00
C PHE A 16 6.85 19.73 3.41
N ALA A 17 6.61 18.92 4.44
CA ALA A 17 6.86 19.33 5.82
C ALA A 17 8.34 19.64 6.04
N GLU A 18 9.25 18.78 5.57
CA GLU A 18 10.68 19.01 5.67
C GLU A 18 11.12 20.23 4.84
N MET A 19 10.62 20.40 3.61
CA MET A 19 10.89 21.60 2.80
C MET A 19 10.39 22.88 3.47
N ALA A 20 9.34 22.81 4.29
CA ALA A 20 8.83 23.92 5.09
C ALA A 20 9.58 24.11 6.43
N GLY A 21 10.64 23.36 6.69
CA GLY A 21 11.45 23.43 7.91
C GLY A 21 10.94 22.61 9.08
N ILE A 22 9.96 21.71 8.87
CA ILE A 22 9.47 20.79 9.89
C ILE A 22 10.17 19.43 9.69
N GLU A 23 11.33 19.29 10.29
CA GLU A 23 12.09 18.04 10.23
C GLU A 23 11.36 16.92 11.01
N ASP A 24 11.47 15.69 10.51
CA ASP A 24 10.91 14.47 11.12
C ASP A 24 9.45 14.60 11.56
N ILE A 25 8.59 15.07 10.65
CA ILE A 25 7.15 15.18 10.94
C ILE A 25 6.54 13.82 11.29
N SER A 26 7.03 12.72 10.71
CA SER A 26 6.54 11.36 10.98
C SER A 26 6.80 10.95 12.44
N GLY A 27 8.01 11.16 12.94
CA GLY A 27 8.34 10.90 14.34
C GLY A 27 7.57 11.81 15.31
N LYS A 28 7.45 13.09 14.99
CA LYS A 28 6.67 14.05 15.78
C LYS A 28 5.20 13.66 15.87
N LEU A 29 4.56 13.32 14.77
CA LEU A 29 3.15 12.90 14.75
C LEU A 29 2.94 11.59 15.48
N ARG A 30 3.87 10.64 15.39
CA ARG A 30 3.79 9.38 16.12
C ARG A 30 3.78 9.59 17.64
N GLN A 31 4.53 10.56 18.13
CA GLN A 31 4.59 10.92 19.56
C GLN A 31 3.45 11.84 20.01
N GLY A 32 2.78 12.48 19.11
CA GLY A 32 1.78 13.52 19.35
C GLY A 32 2.36 14.90 19.07
N TYR A 33 1.98 15.49 17.93
CA TYR A 33 2.45 16.81 17.51
C TYR A 33 1.35 17.86 17.62
N LYS A 34 1.65 18.93 18.36
CA LYS A 34 0.71 20.03 18.56
C LYS A 34 0.75 20.98 17.37
N MET A 35 -0.39 21.19 16.73
CA MET A 35 -0.60 22.17 15.67
C MET A 35 -1.76 23.08 16.04
N GLY A 36 -1.45 24.35 16.34
CA GLY A 36 -2.46 25.28 16.87
C GLY A 36 -2.96 24.84 18.26
N SER A 37 -4.27 24.67 18.41
CA SER A 37 -4.92 24.19 19.64
C SER A 37 -4.98 22.67 19.76
N GLU A 38 -4.81 21.97 18.66
CA GLU A 38 -5.01 20.53 18.56
C GLU A 38 -3.70 19.74 18.64
N THR A 39 -3.76 18.52 19.17
CA THR A 39 -2.65 17.58 19.18
C THR A 39 -3.00 16.38 18.30
N TYR A 40 -2.18 16.13 17.29
CA TYR A 40 -2.36 15.04 16.35
C TYR A 40 -1.39 13.90 16.69
N LYS A 41 -1.92 12.71 16.95
CA LYS A 41 -1.16 11.48 17.11
C LYS A 41 -1.56 10.52 15.99
N VAL A 42 -0.71 10.42 14.97
CA VAL A 42 -0.97 9.61 13.77
C VAL A 42 0.32 8.94 13.29
N TYR A 43 0.16 7.82 12.60
CA TYR A 43 1.25 7.14 11.92
C TYR A 43 1.25 7.53 10.44
N LEU A 44 2.40 7.97 9.93
CA LEU A 44 2.59 8.24 8.51
C LEU A 44 3.44 7.15 7.87
N ASP A 45 2.96 6.57 6.79
CA ASP A 45 3.67 5.58 5.99
C ASP A 45 4.59 6.21 4.92
N GLY A 46 4.63 7.53 4.88
CA GLY A 46 5.45 8.31 3.95
C GLY A 46 6.87 8.54 4.46
N HIS A 47 7.79 8.71 3.52
CA HIS A 47 9.17 9.09 3.76
C HIS A 47 9.46 10.45 3.14
N SER A 48 10.33 11.26 3.75
CA SER A 48 10.79 12.48 3.09
C SER A 48 11.68 12.13 1.90
N MET A 49 11.39 12.72 0.76
CA MET A 49 12.15 12.59 -0.49
C MET A 49 13.08 13.79 -0.73
N VAL A 50 13.27 14.67 0.23
CA VAL A 50 14.08 15.89 0.06
C VAL A 50 15.51 15.54 -0.40
N GLY A 51 16.18 14.59 0.25
CA GLY A 51 17.51 14.17 -0.15
C GLY A 51 17.53 13.56 -1.57
N HIS A 52 16.53 12.76 -1.90
CA HIS A 52 16.38 12.18 -3.23
C HIS A 52 16.21 13.23 -4.32
N ILE A 53 15.33 14.22 -4.08
CA ILE A 53 14.98 15.26 -5.08
C ILE A 53 16.12 16.29 -5.23
N THR A 54 16.74 16.70 -4.12
CA THR A 54 17.67 17.84 -4.12
C THR A 54 19.14 17.42 -4.29
N LYS A 55 19.50 16.25 -3.77
CA LYS A 55 20.90 15.77 -3.76
C LYS A 55 21.13 14.54 -4.64
N GLY A 56 20.09 13.94 -5.19
CA GLY A 56 20.19 12.70 -5.97
C GLY A 56 20.50 11.47 -5.11
N GLU A 57 20.19 11.51 -3.82
CA GLU A 57 20.33 10.36 -2.92
C GLU A 57 19.36 9.25 -3.35
N LYS A 58 19.64 8.01 -3.00
CA LYS A 58 18.72 6.89 -3.24
C LYS A 58 17.39 7.14 -2.51
N SER A 59 16.28 6.77 -3.14
CA SER A 59 14.98 6.83 -2.46
C SER A 59 15.00 6.01 -1.16
N PRO A 60 14.52 6.55 -0.05
CA PRO A 60 14.36 5.79 1.19
C PRO A 60 13.24 4.74 1.10
N ARG A 61 12.38 4.83 0.09
CA ARG A 61 11.28 3.89 -0.14
C ARG A 61 11.74 2.67 -0.93
N GLN A 62 11.51 1.48 -0.39
CA GLN A 62 11.80 0.22 -1.07
C GLN A 62 10.53 -0.48 -1.59
N GLY A 63 9.36 -0.05 -1.13
CA GLY A 63 8.11 -0.65 -1.53
C GLY A 63 6.89 0.03 -0.90
N PHE A 64 5.73 -0.49 -1.16
CA PHE A 64 4.47 -0.03 -0.58
C PHE A 64 3.38 -1.10 -0.70
N ILE A 65 2.35 -0.94 0.13
CA ILE A 65 1.17 -1.79 0.16
C ILE A 65 0.09 -1.16 -0.72
N TYR A 66 -0.54 -1.98 -1.56
CA TYR A 66 -1.74 -1.61 -2.31
C TYR A 66 -2.97 -1.96 -1.48
N TRP A 67 -3.92 -1.09 -1.46
CA TRP A 67 -5.18 -1.25 -0.75
C TRP A 67 -6.34 -1.32 -1.73
N THR A 68 -7.37 -2.07 -1.36
CA THR A 68 -8.67 -1.97 -2.02
C THR A 68 -9.37 -0.71 -1.53
N ASP A 69 -10.40 -0.28 -2.22
CA ASP A 69 -11.29 0.81 -1.79
C ASP A 69 -12.08 0.45 -0.52
N GLU A 70 -12.17 -0.83 -0.17
CA GLU A 70 -12.73 -1.33 1.08
C GLU A 70 -11.74 -1.35 2.25
N GLY A 71 -10.50 -0.91 2.04
CA GLY A 71 -9.47 -0.84 3.09
C GLY A 71 -8.79 -2.17 3.40
N GLU A 72 -8.83 -3.12 2.47
CA GLU A 72 -8.14 -4.40 2.61
C GLU A 72 -6.82 -4.42 1.84
N VAL A 73 -5.85 -5.19 2.31
CA VAL A 73 -4.56 -5.36 1.63
C VAL A 73 -4.76 -6.12 0.32
N ALA A 74 -4.54 -5.45 -0.81
CA ALA A 74 -4.64 -6.06 -2.14
C ALA A 74 -3.31 -6.65 -2.60
N ALA A 75 -2.21 -5.94 -2.45
CA ALA A 75 -0.91 -6.39 -2.89
C ALA A 75 0.22 -5.72 -2.07
N LEU A 76 1.41 -6.30 -2.16
CA LEU A 76 2.65 -5.69 -1.66
C LEU A 76 3.67 -5.64 -2.78
N ARG A 77 4.28 -4.48 -2.98
CA ARG A 77 5.48 -4.32 -3.82
C ARG A 77 6.70 -4.11 -2.93
N VAL A 78 7.77 -4.83 -3.24
CA VAL A 78 9.11 -4.63 -2.67
C VAL A 78 10.11 -4.69 -3.83
N ASP A 79 10.83 -3.61 -4.06
CA ASP A 79 11.71 -3.43 -5.22
C ASP A 79 10.99 -3.79 -6.54
N ASN A 80 11.47 -4.83 -7.24
CA ASN A 80 10.90 -5.31 -8.50
C ASN A 80 9.83 -6.40 -8.30
N TRP A 81 9.60 -6.85 -7.08
CA TRP A 81 8.67 -7.93 -6.80
C TRP A 81 7.33 -7.41 -6.33
N LYS A 82 6.26 -8.02 -6.82
CA LYS A 82 4.90 -7.74 -6.36
C LYS A 82 4.19 -9.05 -6.04
N ALA A 83 3.71 -9.14 -4.80
CA ALA A 83 2.80 -10.21 -4.37
C ALA A 83 1.37 -9.67 -4.38
N VAL A 84 0.45 -10.37 -5.05
CA VAL A 84 -0.96 -9.97 -5.17
C VAL A 84 -1.82 -10.96 -4.40
N PHE A 85 -2.53 -10.47 -3.39
CA PHE A 85 -3.40 -11.25 -2.51
C PHE A 85 -4.86 -11.22 -2.95
N LYS A 86 -5.28 -10.06 -3.50
CA LYS A 86 -6.63 -9.83 -4.01
C LYS A 86 -6.54 -9.22 -5.40
N GLU A 87 -7.41 -9.67 -6.27
CA GLU A 87 -7.53 -9.13 -7.62
C GLU A 87 -9.00 -8.82 -7.95
N GLN A 88 -9.21 -7.82 -8.77
CA GLN A 88 -10.50 -7.52 -9.34
C GLN A 88 -10.50 -7.99 -10.79
N ARG A 89 -11.36 -8.96 -11.11
CA ARG A 89 -11.40 -9.60 -12.43
C ARG A 89 -12.33 -8.84 -13.38
N CYS A 90 -11.95 -7.63 -13.73
CA CYS A 90 -12.65 -6.83 -14.72
C CYS A 90 -11.66 -6.20 -15.70
N GLN A 91 -12.13 -5.94 -16.92
CA GLN A 91 -11.29 -5.36 -17.97
C GLN A 91 -11.39 -3.83 -18.04
N GLY A 92 -11.71 -3.19 -16.93
CA GLY A 92 -11.86 -1.73 -16.86
C GLY A 92 -13.30 -1.27 -17.09
N THR A 93 -13.47 0.03 -17.40
CA THR A 93 -14.76 0.71 -17.54
C THR A 93 -15.58 0.73 -16.23
N LEU A 94 -16.89 0.87 -16.33
CA LEU A 94 -17.80 0.93 -15.17
C LEU A 94 -17.83 -0.38 -14.36
N GLN A 95 -17.37 -1.49 -14.93
CA GLN A 95 -17.32 -2.78 -14.25
C GLN A 95 -16.43 -2.77 -13.01
N ILE A 96 -15.41 -1.90 -12.94
CA ILE A 96 -14.57 -1.76 -11.74
C ILE A 96 -15.35 -1.38 -10.49
N TRP A 97 -16.53 -0.76 -10.64
CA TRP A 97 -17.41 -0.39 -9.53
C TRP A 97 -18.38 -1.51 -9.13
N GLY A 98 -18.59 -2.48 -10.01
CA GLY A 98 -19.54 -3.57 -9.79
C GLY A 98 -18.88 -4.90 -9.43
N GLU A 99 -17.62 -5.11 -9.83
CA GLU A 99 -16.93 -6.37 -9.58
C GLU A 99 -16.22 -6.36 -8.21
N PRO A 100 -16.42 -7.38 -7.37
CA PRO A 100 -15.75 -7.46 -6.09
C PRO A 100 -14.27 -7.82 -6.25
N PHE A 101 -13.45 -7.45 -5.26
CA PHE A 101 -12.13 -8.02 -5.10
C PHE A 101 -12.20 -9.48 -4.64
N VAL A 102 -11.48 -10.36 -5.32
CA VAL A 102 -11.43 -11.79 -5.03
C VAL A 102 -10.10 -12.14 -4.39
N THR A 103 -10.15 -12.82 -3.25
CA THR A 103 -8.96 -13.33 -2.56
C THR A 103 -8.47 -14.61 -3.23
N GLY A 104 -7.22 -14.64 -3.68
CA GLY A 104 -6.56 -15.85 -4.18
C GLY A 104 -6.28 -16.86 -3.04
N ARG A 105 -6.29 -18.16 -3.35
CA ARG A 105 -5.86 -19.18 -2.36
C ARG A 105 -4.39 -19.08 -2.01
N ILE A 106 -3.59 -18.64 -2.97
CA ILE A 106 -2.18 -18.29 -2.82
C ILE A 106 -1.97 -16.92 -3.48
N PRO A 107 -1.07 -16.09 -2.97
CA PRO A 107 -0.74 -14.83 -3.64
C PRO A 107 -0.15 -15.09 -5.01
N LYS A 108 -0.48 -14.27 -6.01
CA LYS A 108 0.27 -14.24 -7.26
C LYS A 108 1.60 -13.52 -7.04
N LEU A 109 2.62 -13.87 -7.80
CA LEU A 109 3.94 -13.23 -7.74
C LEU A 109 4.31 -12.72 -9.13
N PHE A 110 4.79 -11.48 -9.19
CA PHE A 110 5.26 -10.85 -10.42
C PHE A 110 6.61 -10.20 -10.20
N ASN A 111 7.44 -10.24 -11.24
CA ASN A 111 8.63 -9.42 -11.33
C ASN A 111 8.35 -8.25 -12.28
N LEU A 112 8.10 -7.07 -11.73
CA LEU A 112 7.67 -5.89 -12.48
C LEU A 112 8.72 -5.36 -13.47
N ARG A 113 9.97 -5.82 -13.38
CA ARG A 113 11.01 -5.46 -14.35
C ARG A 113 10.88 -6.27 -15.64
N THR A 114 10.47 -7.54 -15.55
CA THR A 114 10.30 -8.44 -16.70
C THR A 114 8.87 -8.54 -17.17
N ASP A 115 7.91 -8.29 -16.28
CA ASP A 115 6.48 -8.29 -16.54
C ASP A 115 5.83 -7.05 -15.87
N PRO A 116 6.02 -5.86 -16.45
CA PRO A 116 5.49 -4.62 -15.88
C PRO A 116 3.96 -4.49 -15.92
N TYR A 117 3.31 -5.32 -16.72
CA TYR A 117 1.85 -5.34 -16.89
C TYR A 117 1.15 -6.47 -16.15
N GLU A 118 1.92 -7.32 -15.45
CA GLU A 118 1.38 -8.41 -14.63
C GLU A 118 0.49 -9.39 -15.42
N PHE A 119 0.93 -9.77 -16.62
CA PHE A 119 0.20 -10.68 -17.50
C PHE A 119 0.76 -12.10 -17.54
N ALA A 120 1.92 -12.34 -16.92
CA ALA A 120 2.60 -13.64 -17.02
C ALA A 120 1.76 -14.82 -16.54
N ASP A 121 0.89 -14.62 -15.56
CA ASP A 121 -0.02 -15.64 -15.03
C ASP A 121 -1.09 -16.08 -16.05
N ILE A 122 -1.40 -15.24 -17.05
CA ILE A 122 -2.38 -15.52 -18.10
C ILE A 122 -1.69 -15.92 -19.41
N THR A 123 -0.55 -15.28 -19.73
CA THR A 123 0.08 -15.40 -21.05
C THR A 123 1.22 -16.40 -21.12
N SER A 124 1.78 -16.83 -19.97
CA SER A 124 2.92 -17.73 -19.92
C SER A 124 2.52 -19.14 -19.50
N ASN A 125 2.80 -20.13 -20.35
CA ASN A 125 2.57 -21.54 -20.04
C ASN A 125 3.45 -22.07 -18.89
N SER A 126 4.56 -21.39 -18.57
CA SER A 126 5.51 -21.79 -17.53
C SER A 126 5.42 -20.92 -16.28
N TYR A 127 4.37 -20.11 -16.13
CA TYR A 127 4.21 -19.23 -14.96
C TYR A 127 4.28 -19.98 -13.63
N TRP A 128 3.61 -21.11 -13.52
CA TRP A 128 3.57 -21.88 -12.27
C TRP A 128 4.90 -22.55 -11.92
N ASP A 129 5.66 -23.03 -12.91
CA ASP A 129 7.02 -23.54 -12.68
C ASP A 129 7.93 -22.42 -12.21
N TRP A 130 7.88 -21.29 -12.90
CA TRP A 130 8.62 -20.08 -12.52
C TRP A 130 8.25 -19.58 -11.12
N TYR A 131 6.97 -19.66 -10.77
CA TYR A 131 6.45 -19.25 -9.46
C TYR A 131 6.97 -20.16 -8.35
N LEU A 132 6.94 -21.47 -8.53
CA LEU A 132 7.43 -22.46 -7.55
C LEU A 132 8.91 -22.26 -7.25
N ASP A 133 9.73 -22.00 -8.26
CA ASP A 133 11.17 -21.71 -8.09
C ASP A 133 11.41 -20.44 -7.23
N ARG A 134 10.43 -19.55 -7.13
CA ARG A 134 10.54 -18.24 -6.48
C ARG A 134 9.60 -18.06 -5.30
N ALA A 135 8.86 -19.09 -4.93
CA ALA A 135 7.88 -19.03 -3.84
C ALA A 135 8.49 -18.61 -2.49
N PHE A 136 9.81 -18.84 -2.30
CA PHE A 136 10.52 -18.40 -1.10
C PHE A 136 10.49 -16.88 -0.90
N ILE A 137 10.26 -16.08 -1.95
CA ILE A 137 10.14 -14.61 -1.87
C ILE A 137 8.88 -14.20 -1.08
N LEU A 138 7.84 -15.01 -1.08
CA LEU A 138 6.61 -14.71 -0.36
C LEU A 138 6.80 -14.67 1.16
N VAL A 139 7.74 -15.44 1.70
CA VAL A 139 7.98 -15.50 3.16
C VAL A 139 8.41 -14.14 3.74
N PRO A 140 9.48 -13.47 3.23
CA PRO A 140 9.82 -12.14 3.71
C PRO A 140 8.74 -11.11 3.41
N MET A 141 8.01 -11.23 2.29
CA MET A 141 6.91 -10.32 1.96
C MET A 141 5.76 -10.41 2.98
N GLN A 142 5.40 -11.62 3.41
CA GLN A 142 4.42 -11.81 4.49
C GLN A 142 4.89 -11.18 5.80
N GLY A 143 6.19 -11.28 6.12
CA GLY A 143 6.79 -10.64 7.28
C GLY A 143 6.62 -9.11 7.26
N ILE A 144 6.82 -8.48 6.10
CA ILE A 144 6.63 -7.03 5.93
C ILE A 144 5.17 -6.63 6.19
N ILE A 145 4.21 -7.40 5.65
CA ILE A 145 2.79 -7.15 5.91
C ILE A 145 2.45 -7.33 7.38
N ALA A 146 2.96 -8.38 8.02
CA ALA A 146 2.74 -8.61 9.43
C ALA A 146 3.25 -7.44 10.29
N GLN A 147 4.45 -6.93 10.01
CA GLN A 147 5.00 -5.74 10.67
C GLN A 147 4.14 -4.50 10.46
N PHE A 148 3.63 -4.31 9.23
CA PHE A 148 2.73 -3.21 8.95
C PHE A 148 1.42 -3.34 9.74
N LEU A 149 0.79 -4.51 9.76
CA LEU A 149 -0.46 -4.75 10.49
C LEU A 149 -0.30 -4.54 12.01
N GLU A 150 0.90 -4.77 12.56
CA GLU A 150 1.17 -4.43 13.97
C GLU A 150 1.02 -2.93 14.26
N THR A 151 1.33 -2.06 13.30
CA THR A 151 1.16 -0.61 13.48
C THR A 151 -0.31 -0.22 13.64
N LEU A 152 -1.24 -0.97 13.03
CA LEU A 152 -2.68 -0.72 13.13
C LEU A 152 -3.25 -1.03 14.54
N LYS A 153 -2.53 -1.77 15.37
CA LYS A 153 -2.92 -1.98 16.77
C LYS A 153 -2.76 -0.71 17.61
N GLU A 154 -1.70 0.05 17.36
CA GLU A 154 -1.47 1.35 18.04
C GLU A 154 -2.20 2.51 17.33
N PHE A 155 -2.28 2.44 16.00
CA PHE A 155 -2.88 3.46 15.14
C PHE A 155 -3.98 2.83 14.29
N PRO A 156 -5.16 2.55 14.86
CA PRO A 156 -6.25 1.95 14.11
C PRO A 156 -6.73 2.88 12.99
N PRO A 157 -7.32 2.34 11.91
CA PRO A 157 -7.90 3.14 10.84
C PRO A 157 -8.90 4.15 11.38
N SER A 158 -8.73 5.43 11.04
CA SER A 158 -9.62 6.51 11.47
C SER A 158 -10.84 6.68 10.57
N GLN A 159 -10.86 6.02 9.42
CA GLN A 159 -11.94 6.08 8.45
C GLN A 159 -12.36 4.67 8.07
N THR A 160 -13.66 4.48 7.92
CA THR A 160 -14.22 3.27 7.30
C THR A 160 -14.32 3.50 5.80
N ALA A 161 -14.01 2.46 5.02
CA ALA A 161 -14.16 2.52 3.57
C ALA A 161 -15.62 2.79 3.19
N GLY A 162 -15.82 3.66 2.20
CA GLY A 162 -17.12 4.00 1.66
C GLY A 162 -17.60 2.92 0.71
N SER A 163 -18.18 1.81 1.21
CA SER A 163 -18.83 0.84 0.34
C SER A 163 -20.35 0.93 0.49
N PHE A 164 -21.05 0.69 -0.62
CA PHE A 164 -22.52 0.67 -0.70
C PHE A 164 -23.10 -0.76 -0.56
N ASN A 165 -22.40 -1.66 0.14
CA ASN A 165 -22.94 -2.98 0.36
C ASN A 165 -24.02 -2.96 1.46
N LEU A 166 -24.99 -3.90 1.35
CA LEU A 166 -26.10 -4.02 2.28
C LEU A 166 -25.67 -4.26 3.72
N ASP A 167 -24.56 -4.95 3.93
CA ASP A 167 -24.07 -5.26 5.26
C ASP A 167 -23.68 -3.99 6.02
N LYS A 168 -23.03 -3.03 5.36
CA LYS A 168 -22.69 -1.73 5.97
C LYS A 168 -23.91 -0.83 6.17
N VAL A 169 -24.91 -0.93 5.29
CA VAL A 169 -26.18 -0.22 5.50
C VAL A 169 -26.89 -0.77 6.72
N MET A 170 -26.93 -2.09 6.88
CA MET A 170 -27.53 -2.74 8.06
C MET A 170 -26.78 -2.43 9.35
N GLU A 171 -25.43 -2.42 9.31
CA GLU A 171 -24.60 -2.05 10.45
C GLU A 171 -24.84 -0.59 10.88
N SER A 172 -24.96 0.34 9.94
CA SER A 172 -25.27 1.73 10.23
C SER A 172 -26.67 1.93 10.83
N MET A 173 -27.62 1.08 10.46
CA MET A 173 -28.99 1.10 11.03
C MET A 173 -29.02 0.53 12.45
N THR A 174 -28.16 -0.44 12.78
CA THR A 174 -28.08 -1.02 14.12
C THR A 174 -27.29 -0.16 15.11
N LEU A 175 -26.34 0.65 14.64
CA LEU A 175 -25.58 1.57 15.48
C LEU A 175 -26.28 2.92 15.72
N GLY A 176 -27.34 3.21 15.00
CA GLY A 176 -28.15 4.44 15.11
C GLY A 176 -29.42 4.31 15.96
N ALA A 177 -29.62 3.17 16.59
CA ALA A 177 -30.68 2.89 17.54
C ALA A 177 -30.11 2.76 18.95
#